data_712ce860239a3334e6c26abc9e767aab
#
_entry.id   712ce860239a3334e6c26abc9e767aab
#
_cell.length_a   1.000
_cell.length_b   1.000
_cell.length_c   1.000
_cell.angle_alpha   90.00
_cell.angle_beta   90.00
_cell.angle_gamma   90.00
#
_symmetry.space_group_name_H-M   'P 1'
#
loop_
_entity.id
_entity.type
_entity.pdbx_description
1 polymer ?
#
loop_
_entity_poly.entity_id
_entity_poly.type
_entity_poly.pdbx_seq_one_letter_code
_entity_poly.pdbx_strand_id
1 'polypeptide(L)'
;MYKRQDEAIALGASGVSMGAMTLGTYQGVQFETIGRFATECMQKGMPLIGHVYPKGESVPVEERTSWENIAYCIRSACEMGMDIVKTTYCGNPDAMAKALSTVPSGFRVVIQGGDAPAGLDAEGKLNHFLTITREAMDCGVGGVTMGRFVWDYPDVTALVVALRYLIHHGYSVKETKELLAQLEHDKNYDQF
;
A
#
# COMPACT_ATOMS: atom_id res chain seq x y z
N MET A 1 9.00 6.98 20.23
CA MET A 1 10.47 6.67 20.29
C MET A 1 10.90 6.37 18.86
N TYR A 2 11.71 7.23 18.26
CA TYR A 2 12.24 6.99 16.92
C TYR A 2 13.49 6.14 17.05
N LYS A 3 13.47 4.90 16.56
CA LYS A 3 14.67 4.10 16.41
C LYS A 3 15.51 4.70 15.28
N ARG A 4 16.76 4.96 15.54
CA ARG A 4 17.70 5.42 14.52
C ARG A 4 17.99 4.27 13.55
N GLN A 5 18.41 4.60 12.34
CA GLN A 5 18.73 3.60 11.31
C GLN A 5 19.82 2.61 11.79
N ASP A 6 20.79 3.08 12.58
CA ASP A 6 21.81 2.18 13.18
C ASP A 6 21.19 1.13 14.10
N GLU A 7 20.19 1.52 14.89
CA GLU A 7 19.47 0.56 15.74
C GLU A 7 18.66 -0.42 14.91
N ALA A 8 18.04 0.03 13.81
CA ALA A 8 17.32 -0.84 12.89
C ALA A 8 18.24 -1.86 12.22
N ILE A 9 19.41 -1.42 11.75
CA ILE A 9 20.45 -2.29 11.18
C ILE A 9 20.93 -3.31 12.22
N ALA A 10 21.22 -2.87 13.44
CA ALA A 10 21.65 -3.75 14.53
C ALA A 10 20.60 -4.82 14.89
N LEU A 11 19.31 -4.54 14.64
CA LEU A 11 18.21 -5.47 14.78
C LEU A 11 17.96 -6.36 13.55
N GLY A 12 18.79 -6.24 12.50
CA GLY A 12 18.66 -7.02 11.27
C GLY A 12 17.58 -6.53 10.32
N ALA A 13 17.10 -5.28 10.43
CA ALA A 13 16.13 -4.73 9.51
C ALA A 13 16.74 -4.50 8.12
N SER A 14 16.03 -4.91 7.07
CA SER A 14 16.40 -4.69 5.65
C SER A 14 15.83 -3.40 5.08
N GLY A 15 15.01 -2.69 5.81
CA GLY A 15 14.39 -1.43 5.44
C GLY A 15 13.68 -0.82 6.65
N VAL A 16 13.33 0.44 6.53
CA VAL A 16 12.60 1.16 7.59
C VAL A 16 11.38 1.86 7.02
N SER A 17 10.40 2.13 7.88
CA SER A 17 9.22 2.87 7.46
C SER A 17 8.92 4.05 8.37
N MET A 18 8.32 5.09 7.80
CA MET A 18 7.79 6.21 8.55
C MET A 18 6.48 6.72 7.97
N GLY A 19 5.69 7.40 8.78
CA GLY A 19 4.40 7.94 8.38
C GLY A 19 4.39 9.45 8.28
N ALA A 20 3.58 9.97 7.37
CA ALA A 20 3.22 11.38 7.29
C ALA A 20 1.74 11.54 6.91
N MET A 21 1.12 12.55 7.48
CA MET A 21 -0.20 13.02 7.07
C MET A 21 -0.01 14.36 6.37
N THR A 22 -0.34 14.40 5.08
CA THR A 22 -0.18 15.61 4.27
C THR A 22 -1.41 16.52 4.40
N LEU A 23 -1.23 17.76 3.98
CA LEU A 23 -2.29 18.78 3.93
C LEU A 23 -2.86 19.13 5.32
N GLY A 24 -1.96 19.26 6.29
CA GLY A 24 -2.28 19.67 7.65
C GLY A 24 -1.25 20.61 8.24
N THR A 25 -1.56 21.21 9.39
CA THR A 25 -0.74 22.23 10.09
C THR A 25 0.69 21.76 10.34
N TYR A 26 0.90 20.49 10.64
CA TYR A 26 2.22 19.93 10.96
C TYR A 26 2.99 19.41 9.76
N GLN A 27 2.49 19.59 8.54
CA GLN A 27 3.12 19.05 7.33
C GLN A 27 4.58 19.51 7.17
N GLY A 28 4.86 20.78 7.40
CA GLY A 28 6.23 21.32 7.26
C GLY A 28 7.22 20.61 8.19
N VAL A 29 6.85 20.40 9.45
CA VAL A 29 7.69 19.70 10.44
C VAL A 29 7.85 18.21 10.06
N GLN A 30 6.79 17.60 9.54
CA GLN A 30 6.86 16.21 9.06
C GLN A 30 7.81 16.09 7.87
N PHE A 31 7.73 17.00 6.90
CA PHE A 31 8.58 17.01 5.71
C PHE A 31 10.05 17.22 6.05
N GLU A 32 10.36 18.14 6.98
CA GLU A 32 11.72 18.30 7.49
C GLU A 32 12.25 17.02 8.15
N THR A 33 11.41 16.37 8.95
CA THR A 33 11.76 15.09 9.60
C THR A 33 12.01 13.99 8.59
N ILE A 34 11.15 13.88 7.57
CA ILE A 34 11.28 12.89 6.47
C ILE A 34 12.58 13.14 5.70
N GLY A 35 12.88 14.37 5.32
CA GLY A 35 14.10 14.71 4.57
C GLY A 35 15.37 14.31 5.31
N ARG A 36 15.45 14.59 6.63
CA ARG A 36 16.57 14.13 7.46
C ARG A 36 16.64 12.60 7.53
N PHE A 37 15.51 11.95 7.72
CA PHE A 37 15.43 10.49 7.82
C PHE A 37 15.80 9.81 6.49
N ALA A 38 15.34 10.35 5.35
CA ALA A 38 15.68 9.87 4.02
C ALA A 38 17.19 10.01 3.75
N THR A 39 17.80 11.13 4.15
CA THR A 39 19.25 11.33 4.04
C THR A 39 20.04 10.28 4.82
N GLU A 40 19.65 9.98 6.04
CA GLU A 40 20.29 8.91 6.84
C GLU A 40 20.10 7.53 6.20
N CYS A 41 18.91 7.24 5.69
CA CYS A 41 18.62 5.99 4.99
C CYS A 41 19.50 5.83 3.74
N MET A 42 19.60 6.87 2.92
CA MET A 42 20.44 6.87 1.72
C MET A 42 21.92 6.63 2.06
N GLN A 43 22.44 7.31 3.09
CA GLN A 43 23.85 7.14 3.53
C GLN A 43 24.19 5.71 3.99
N LYS A 44 23.18 4.97 4.44
CA LYS A 44 23.34 3.60 4.97
C LYS A 44 22.86 2.52 4.00
N GLY A 45 22.41 2.90 2.78
CA GLY A 45 21.83 1.96 1.83
C GLY A 45 20.55 1.28 2.34
N MET A 46 19.80 1.96 3.21
CA MET A 46 18.60 1.44 3.85
C MET A 46 17.35 1.91 3.10
N PRO A 47 16.54 1.03 2.50
CA PRO A 47 15.29 1.40 1.86
C PRO A 47 14.32 2.10 2.84
N LEU A 48 13.71 3.20 2.39
CA LEU A 48 12.73 3.96 3.15
C LEU A 48 11.32 3.79 2.56
N ILE A 49 10.39 3.28 3.36
CA ILE A 49 8.99 3.13 3.00
C ILE A 49 8.17 4.24 3.69
N GLY A 50 7.52 5.08 2.89
CA GLY A 50 6.63 6.13 3.39
C GLY A 50 5.18 5.67 3.51
N HIS A 51 4.56 5.86 4.67
CA HIS A 51 3.12 5.72 4.85
C HIS A 51 2.50 7.11 4.74
N VAL A 52 2.16 7.57 3.54
CA VAL A 52 1.76 8.95 3.28
C VAL A 52 0.28 9.03 2.87
N TYR A 53 -0.48 9.79 3.63
CA TYR A 53 -1.93 9.88 3.48
C TYR A 53 -2.42 11.32 3.50
N PRO A 54 -3.42 11.70 2.67
CA PRO A 54 -4.02 13.02 2.69
C PRO A 54 -5.05 13.11 3.84
N LYS A 55 -4.57 13.03 5.07
CA LYS A 55 -5.41 12.99 6.28
C LYS A 55 -5.22 14.19 7.20
N GLY A 56 -4.53 15.22 6.73
CA GLY A 56 -4.44 16.49 7.44
C GLY A 56 -5.81 17.14 7.60
N GLU A 57 -5.91 18.02 8.55
CA GLU A 57 -7.16 18.72 8.90
C GLU A 57 -7.71 19.62 7.78
N SER A 58 -6.89 19.96 6.80
CA SER A 58 -7.32 20.74 5.63
C SER A 58 -8.03 19.89 4.55
N VAL A 59 -8.08 18.55 4.71
CA VAL A 59 -8.68 17.65 3.73
C VAL A 59 -10.00 17.11 4.24
N PRO A 60 -11.14 17.48 3.63
CA PRO A 60 -12.43 16.85 3.91
C PRO A 60 -12.36 15.34 3.72
N VAL A 61 -13.13 14.60 4.51
CA VAL A 61 -13.08 13.12 4.50
C VAL A 61 -13.37 12.54 3.11
N GLU A 62 -14.33 13.13 2.42
CA GLU A 62 -14.75 12.75 1.06
C GLU A 62 -13.69 13.00 -0.02
N GLU A 63 -12.75 13.92 0.22
CA GLU A 63 -11.66 14.24 -0.70
C GLU A 63 -10.37 13.43 -0.45
N ARG A 64 -10.33 12.63 0.61
CA ARG A 64 -9.12 11.85 0.97
C ARG A 64 -8.76 10.77 -0.02
N THR A 65 -9.65 10.44 -0.94
CA THR A 65 -9.41 9.49 -2.04
C THR A 65 -9.37 10.16 -3.41
N SER A 66 -9.48 11.48 -3.47
CA SER A 66 -9.35 12.21 -4.74
C SER A 66 -7.97 11.98 -5.34
N TRP A 67 -7.90 11.89 -6.67
CA TRP A 67 -6.62 11.63 -7.35
C TRP A 67 -5.62 12.77 -7.12
N GLU A 68 -6.08 14.01 -6.99
CA GLU A 68 -5.24 15.18 -6.72
C GLU A 68 -4.53 15.06 -5.37
N ASN A 69 -5.26 14.71 -4.32
CA ASN A 69 -4.71 14.56 -2.99
C ASN A 69 -3.81 13.32 -2.87
N ILE A 70 -4.15 12.24 -3.55
CA ILE A 70 -3.28 11.04 -3.62
C ILE A 70 -2.02 11.34 -4.44
N ALA A 71 -2.13 12.04 -5.57
CA ALA A 71 -0.97 12.49 -6.36
C ALA A 71 -0.03 13.39 -5.53
N TYR A 72 -0.58 14.29 -4.74
CA TYR A 72 0.20 15.12 -3.82
C TYR A 72 1.00 14.27 -2.82
N CYS A 73 0.38 13.24 -2.23
CA CYS A 73 1.06 12.31 -1.33
C CYS A 73 2.18 11.55 -2.02
N ILE A 74 1.90 10.98 -3.20
CA ILE A 74 2.85 10.19 -3.97
C ILE A 74 4.05 11.06 -4.38
N ARG A 75 3.77 12.23 -4.92
CA ARG A 75 4.79 13.15 -5.39
C ARG A 75 5.65 13.70 -4.26
N SER A 76 5.03 14.14 -3.16
CA SER A 76 5.77 14.61 -1.98
C SER A 76 6.70 13.53 -1.43
N ALA A 77 6.23 12.29 -1.34
CA ALA A 77 7.04 11.16 -0.89
C ALA A 77 8.26 10.93 -1.80
N CYS A 78 8.03 10.93 -3.11
CA CYS A 78 9.08 10.77 -4.11
C CYS A 78 10.13 11.89 -4.01
N GLU A 79 9.69 13.15 -3.96
CA GLU A 79 10.59 14.31 -3.91
C GLU A 79 11.37 14.41 -2.58
N MET A 80 10.84 13.85 -1.51
CA MET A 80 11.53 13.79 -0.21
C MET A 80 12.48 12.59 -0.06
N GLY A 81 12.66 11.77 -1.10
CA GLY A 81 13.61 10.68 -1.10
C GLY A 81 13.12 9.38 -0.47
N MET A 82 11.83 9.15 -0.44
CA MET A 82 11.28 7.81 -0.13
C MET A 82 11.46 6.88 -1.32
N ASP A 83 11.79 5.62 -1.09
CA ASP A 83 11.94 4.61 -2.15
C ASP A 83 10.62 3.97 -2.55
N ILE A 84 9.75 3.80 -1.59
CA ILE A 84 8.41 3.21 -1.74
C ILE A 84 7.42 4.06 -0.97
N VAL A 85 6.25 4.32 -1.55
CA VAL A 85 5.15 4.97 -0.83
C VAL A 85 3.94 4.05 -0.72
N LYS A 86 3.41 3.96 0.49
CA LYS A 86 2.11 3.37 0.77
C LYS A 86 1.07 4.48 0.93
N THR A 87 0.01 4.41 0.14
CA THR A 87 -1.09 5.38 0.19
C THR A 87 -2.46 4.73 0.01
N THR A 88 -3.51 5.52 -0.15
CA THR A 88 -4.87 5.03 -0.36
C THR A 88 -5.13 4.84 -1.86
N TYR A 89 -5.94 3.85 -2.23
CA TYR A 89 -6.45 3.70 -3.58
C TYR A 89 -7.50 4.78 -3.88
N CYS A 90 -7.48 5.35 -5.09
CA CYS A 90 -8.42 6.41 -5.50
C CYS A 90 -9.87 5.90 -5.72
N GLY A 91 -10.12 4.60 -5.62
CA GLY A 91 -11.43 4.00 -5.86
C GLY A 91 -11.82 3.88 -7.35
N ASN A 92 -10.94 4.30 -8.24
CA ASN A 92 -11.13 4.27 -9.69
C ASN A 92 -9.76 4.07 -10.38
N PRO A 93 -9.63 3.12 -11.33
CA PRO A 93 -8.37 2.84 -12.01
C PRO A 93 -7.79 4.04 -12.78
N ASP A 94 -8.63 4.78 -13.51
CA ASP A 94 -8.17 5.93 -14.29
C ASP A 94 -7.64 7.06 -13.40
N ALA A 95 -8.35 7.32 -12.29
CA ALA A 95 -7.92 8.28 -11.28
C ALA A 95 -6.58 7.87 -10.64
N MET A 96 -6.41 6.58 -10.33
CA MET A 96 -5.16 6.08 -9.78
C MET A 96 -4.01 6.14 -10.80
N ALA A 97 -4.24 5.76 -12.05
CA ALA A 97 -3.26 5.88 -13.13
C ALA A 97 -2.82 7.34 -13.31
N LYS A 98 -3.76 8.29 -13.21
CA LYS A 98 -3.47 9.72 -13.28
C LYS A 98 -2.61 10.18 -12.09
N ALA A 99 -2.89 9.72 -10.87
CA ALA A 99 -2.06 10.01 -9.71
C ALA A 99 -0.64 9.44 -9.87
N LEU A 100 -0.50 8.21 -10.37
CA LEU A 100 0.79 7.57 -10.62
C LEU A 100 1.61 8.30 -11.69
N SER A 101 0.98 8.92 -12.69
CA SER A 101 1.67 9.66 -13.74
C SER A 101 2.43 10.89 -13.26
N THR A 102 2.23 11.32 -12.00
CA THR A 102 2.91 12.48 -11.42
C THR A 102 4.31 12.20 -10.92
N VAL A 103 4.75 10.95 -10.91
CA VAL A 103 6.09 10.52 -10.47
C VAL A 103 6.81 9.76 -11.59
N PRO A 104 8.16 9.65 -11.54
CA PRO A 104 8.92 8.91 -12.54
C PRO A 104 8.48 7.44 -12.64
N SER A 105 8.56 6.90 -13.86
CA SER A 105 8.36 5.47 -14.09
C SER A 105 9.37 4.67 -13.25
N GLY A 106 8.91 3.72 -12.47
CA GLY A 106 9.77 2.94 -11.58
C GLY A 106 9.70 3.35 -10.10
N PHE A 107 9.18 4.53 -9.78
CA PHE A 107 8.85 4.84 -8.38
C PHE A 107 7.74 3.89 -7.88
N ARG A 108 7.95 3.27 -6.73
CA ARG A 108 7.08 2.21 -6.24
C ARG A 108 5.98 2.77 -5.34
N VAL A 109 4.74 2.60 -5.80
CA VAL A 109 3.54 2.93 -5.02
C VAL A 109 2.84 1.64 -4.64
N VAL A 110 2.51 1.47 -3.36
CA VAL A 110 1.68 0.36 -2.88
C VAL A 110 0.44 0.92 -2.21
N ILE A 111 -0.68 0.24 -2.35
CA ILE A 111 -1.93 0.66 -1.73
C ILE A 111 -2.19 -0.04 -0.40
N GLN A 112 -2.85 0.67 0.51
CA GLN A 112 -3.41 0.05 1.71
C GLN A 112 -4.72 -0.69 1.39
N GLY A 113 -5.03 -1.75 2.14
CA GLY A 113 -6.32 -2.44 2.02
C GLY A 113 -7.52 -1.60 2.42
N GLY A 114 -7.33 -0.66 3.34
CA GLY A 114 -8.44 0.13 3.87
C GLY A 114 -9.43 -0.70 4.68
N ASP A 115 -10.64 -0.15 4.85
CA ASP A 115 -11.79 -0.83 5.42
C ASP A 115 -12.79 -1.15 4.30
N ALA A 116 -13.39 -2.32 4.33
CA ALA A 116 -14.47 -2.64 3.41
C ALA A 116 -15.70 -1.74 3.68
N PRO A 117 -16.49 -1.45 2.66
CA PRO A 117 -17.76 -0.77 2.85
C PRO A 117 -18.63 -1.46 3.91
N ALA A 118 -19.37 -0.66 4.70
CA ALA A 118 -20.25 -1.20 5.72
C ALA A 118 -21.36 -2.07 5.11
N GLY A 119 -21.76 -3.11 5.82
CA GLY A 119 -22.89 -3.97 5.42
C GLY A 119 -22.52 -5.12 4.49
N LEU A 120 -21.26 -5.25 4.07
CA LEU A 120 -20.82 -6.42 3.31
C LEU A 120 -20.64 -7.63 4.22
N ASP A 121 -21.13 -8.77 3.76
CA ASP A 121 -20.82 -10.08 4.34
C ASP A 121 -19.37 -10.51 4.02
N ALA A 122 -18.97 -11.69 4.44
CA ALA A 122 -17.61 -12.19 4.24
C ALA A 122 -17.24 -12.32 2.76
N GLU A 123 -18.15 -12.82 1.92
CA GLU A 123 -17.93 -12.95 0.49
C GLU A 123 -17.87 -11.58 -0.21
N GLY A 124 -18.75 -10.65 0.16
CA GLY A 124 -18.73 -9.29 -0.35
C GLY A 124 -17.43 -8.57 -0.01
N LYS A 125 -16.90 -8.74 1.22
CA LYS A 125 -15.59 -8.21 1.62
C LYS A 125 -14.46 -8.81 0.79
N LEU A 126 -14.44 -10.13 0.63
CA LEU A 126 -13.44 -10.82 -0.21
C LEU A 126 -13.47 -10.27 -1.62
N ASN A 127 -14.64 -10.22 -2.25
CA ASN A 127 -14.80 -9.72 -3.60
C ASN A 127 -14.34 -8.26 -3.73
N HIS A 128 -14.68 -7.40 -2.77
CA HIS A 128 -14.25 -6.00 -2.74
C HIS A 128 -12.71 -5.89 -2.72
N PHE A 129 -12.03 -6.60 -1.82
CA PHE A 129 -10.57 -6.51 -1.71
C PHE A 129 -9.84 -7.11 -2.91
N LEU A 130 -10.33 -8.20 -3.47
CA LEU A 130 -9.76 -8.77 -4.70
C LEU A 130 -9.95 -7.82 -5.89
N THR A 131 -11.12 -7.18 -6.00
CA THR A 131 -11.42 -6.21 -7.06
C THR A 131 -10.50 -5.00 -6.99
N ILE A 132 -10.42 -4.31 -5.85
CA ILE A 132 -9.54 -3.14 -5.72
C ILE A 132 -8.06 -3.49 -5.90
N THR A 133 -7.67 -4.71 -5.50
CA THR A 133 -6.30 -5.18 -5.72
C THR A 133 -6.03 -5.35 -7.22
N ARG A 134 -6.94 -6.01 -7.96
CA ARG A 134 -6.77 -6.21 -9.40
C ARG A 134 -6.75 -4.88 -10.16
N GLU A 135 -7.71 -4.01 -9.89
CA GLU A 135 -7.79 -2.67 -10.48
C GLU A 135 -6.51 -1.86 -10.24
N ALA A 136 -6.00 -1.88 -9.00
CA ALA A 136 -4.76 -1.20 -8.65
C ALA A 136 -3.55 -1.77 -9.40
N MET A 137 -3.45 -3.10 -9.50
CA MET A 137 -2.37 -3.73 -10.26
C MET A 137 -2.45 -3.40 -11.76
N ASP A 138 -3.65 -3.36 -12.33
CA ASP A 138 -3.87 -3.05 -13.75
C ASP A 138 -3.48 -1.61 -14.12
N CYS A 139 -3.62 -0.66 -13.19
CA CYS A 139 -3.19 0.73 -13.42
C CYS A 139 -1.73 1.02 -13.07
N GLY A 140 -0.93 0.00 -12.69
CA GLY A 140 0.51 0.14 -12.48
C GLY A 140 0.96 0.36 -11.03
N VAL A 141 0.11 0.12 -10.05
CA VAL A 141 0.51 0.05 -8.64
C VAL A 141 1.48 -1.12 -8.44
N GLY A 142 2.53 -0.92 -7.65
CA GLY A 142 3.58 -1.91 -7.44
C GLY A 142 3.22 -3.05 -6.49
N GLY A 143 2.08 -2.96 -5.80
CA GLY A 143 1.63 -3.98 -4.84
C GLY A 143 0.62 -3.46 -3.83
N VAL A 144 0.33 -4.30 -2.85
CA VAL A 144 -0.61 -3.98 -1.77
C VAL A 144 0.00 -4.23 -0.40
N THR A 145 -0.50 -3.52 0.61
CA THR A 145 -0.14 -3.71 2.01
C THR A 145 -1.42 -3.85 2.82
N MET A 146 -1.92 -5.05 2.91
CA MET A 146 -3.15 -5.39 3.61
C MET A 146 -2.82 -6.01 4.98
N GLY A 147 -3.57 -5.64 6.00
CA GLY A 147 -3.43 -6.19 7.36
C GLY A 147 -4.70 -6.90 7.78
N ARG A 148 -5.62 -6.16 8.40
CA ARG A 148 -6.83 -6.71 9.03
C ARG A 148 -7.60 -7.69 8.16
N PHE A 149 -7.87 -7.36 6.91
CA PHE A 149 -8.58 -8.26 5.99
C PHE A 149 -7.89 -9.63 5.86
N VAL A 150 -6.56 -9.65 5.78
CA VAL A 150 -5.79 -10.90 5.66
C VAL A 150 -5.79 -11.68 6.98
N TRP A 151 -5.54 -10.98 8.11
CA TRP A 151 -5.47 -11.63 9.43
C TRP A 151 -6.81 -12.18 9.92
N ASP A 152 -7.91 -11.53 9.52
CA ASP A 152 -9.28 -11.93 9.91
C ASP A 152 -9.86 -13.01 8.98
N TYR A 153 -9.12 -13.39 7.92
CA TYR A 153 -9.58 -14.42 7.00
C TYR A 153 -9.38 -15.83 7.58
N PRO A 154 -10.37 -16.75 7.45
CA PRO A 154 -10.31 -18.07 8.10
C PRO A 154 -9.09 -18.91 7.69
N ASP A 155 -8.70 -18.88 6.42
CA ASP A 155 -7.49 -19.54 5.91
C ASP A 155 -6.52 -18.51 5.34
N VAL A 156 -5.73 -17.92 6.25
CA VAL A 156 -4.75 -16.88 5.90
C VAL A 156 -3.75 -17.35 4.86
N THR A 157 -3.29 -18.60 4.96
CA THR A 157 -2.30 -19.16 4.02
C THR A 157 -2.87 -19.27 2.63
N ALA A 158 -4.07 -19.84 2.49
CA ALA A 158 -4.78 -19.94 1.21
C ALA A 158 -4.99 -18.56 0.58
N LEU A 159 -5.45 -17.58 1.38
CA LEU A 159 -5.67 -16.23 0.90
C LEU A 159 -4.38 -15.56 0.42
N VAL A 160 -3.29 -15.67 1.17
CA VAL A 160 -2.00 -15.07 0.79
C VAL A 160 -1.44 -15.68 -0.49
N VAL A 161 -1.55 -17.01 -0.65
CA VAL A 161 -1.17 -17.68 -1.90
C VAL A 161 -2.03 -17.18 -3.06
N ALA A 162 -3.35 -17.13 -2.91
CA ALA A 162 -4.25 -16.65 -3.96
C ALA A 162 -3.96 -15.18 -4.34
N LEU A 163 -3.74 -14.30 -3.35
CA LEU A 163 -3.34 -12.90 -3.58
C LEU A 163 -2.00 -12.79 -4.32
N ARG A 164 -1.04 -13.66 -4.04
CA ARG A 164 0.23 -13.69 -4.78
C ARG A 164 -0.01 -13.94 -6.26
N TYR A 165 -0.92 -14.85 -6.62
CA TYR A 165 -1.27 -15.12 -8.01
C TYR A 165 -1.97 -13.94 -8.68
N LEU A 166 -2.91 -13.29 -7.98
CA LEU A 166 -3.54 -12.07 -8.47
C LEU A 166 -2.53 -10.96 -8.74
N ILE A 167 -1.57 -10.74 -7.82
CA ILE A 167 -0.62 -9.63 -7.88
C ILE A 167 0.50 -9.90 -8.89
N HIS A 168 1.10 -11.09 -8.87
CA HIS A 168 2.34 -11.38 -9.61
C HIS A 168 2.13 -12.21 -10.88
N HIS A 169 1.00 -12.91 -11.00
CA HIS A 169 0.72 -13.77 -12.15
C HIS A 169 -0.48 -13.31 -12.99
N GLY A 170 -1.06 -12.14 -12.63
CA GLY A 170 -2.11 -11.52 -13.44
C GLY A 170 -3.48 -12.19 -13.37
N TYR A 171 -3.73 -13.02 -12.34
CA TYR A 171 -5.02 -13.67 -12.18
C TYR A 171 -6.14 -12.63 -12.08
N SER A 172 -7.25 -12.92 -12.75
CA SER A 172 -8.51 -12.18 -12.54
C SER A 172 -9.09 -12.47 -11.16
N VAL A 173 -10.04 -11.64 -10.73
CA VAL A 173 -10.77 -11.88 -9.47
C VAL A 173 -11.44 -13.26 -9.45
N LYS A 174 -11.98 -13.70 -10.60
CA LYS A 174 -12.62 -15.01 -10.73
C LYS A 174 -11.62 -16.14 -10.54
N GLU A 175 -10.51 -16.14 -11.28
CA GLU A 175 -9.45 -17.15 -11.16
C GLU A 175 -8.85 -17.20 -9.76
N THR A 176 -8.70 -16.03 -9.12
CA THR A 176 -8.21 -15.94 -7.74
C THR A 176 -9.18 -16.59 -6.75
N LYS A 177 -10.49 -16.41 -6.93
CA LYS A 177 -11.51 -17.06 -6.09
C LYS A 177 -11.54 -18.57 -6.31
N GLU A 178 -11.40 -19.03 -7.55
CA GLU A 178 -11.33 -20.45 -7.89
C GLU A 178 -10.09 -21.10 -7.27
N LEU A 179 -8.92 -20.46 -7.38
CA LEU A 179 -7.70 -20.94 -6.74
C LEU A 179 -7.84 -20.96 -5.21
N LEU A 180 -8.40 -19.91 -4.61
CA LEU A 180 -8.62 -19.84 -3.17
C LEU A 180 -9.49 -20.99 -2.67
N ALA A 181 -10.61 -21.27 -3.35
CA ALA A 181 -11.49 -22.37 -3.00
C ALA A 181 -10.80 -23.75 -3.12
N GLN A 182 -9.96 -23.92 -4.14
CA GLN A 182 -9.15 -25.14 -4.30
C GLN A 182 -8.15 -25.29 -3.13
N LEU A 183 -7.42 -24.21 -2.78
CA LEU A 183 -6.45 -24.22 -1.69
C LEU A 183 -7.10 -24.49 -0.34
N GLU A 184 -8.29 -23.94 -0.08
CA GLU A 184 -9.06 -24.18 1.12
C GLU A 184 -9.55 -25.62 1.24
N HIS A 185 -9.85 -26.26 0.10
CA HIS A 185 -10.26 -27.67 0.04
C HIS A 185 -9.06 -28.61 0.25
N ASP A 186 -8.00 -28.42 -0.54
CA ASP A 186 -6.89 -29.38 -0.64
C ASP A 186 -5.85 -29.21 0.48
N LYS A 187 -5.78 -28.02 1.09
CA LYS A 187 -4.79 -27.64 2.14
C LYS A 187 -3.33 -27.90 1.71
N ASN A 188 -3.07 -27.92 0.42
CA ASN A 188 -1.73 -28.13 -0.13
C ASN A 188 -1.21 -26.83 -0.74
N TYR A 189 -0.41 -26.10 0.04
CA TYR A 189 0.13 -24.79 -0.32
C TYR A 189 1.52 -24.84 -0.96
N ASP A 190 2.22 -25.99 -0.87
CA ASP A 190 3.62 -26.16 -1.28
C ASP A 190 3.79 -26.25 -2.81
N GLN A 191 2.70 -26.42 -3.55
CA GLN A 191 2.71 -26.51 -5.01
C GLN A 191 2.64 -25.15 -5.71
N PHE A 192 2.51 -24.05 -4.94
CA PHE A 192 2.23 -22.73 -5.45
C PHE A 192 3.32 -21.68 -5.01
#